data_20666b7b8a3c3f8cec6200d84328b735
#
_entry.id   20666b7b8a3c3f8cec6200d84328b735
#
_cell.length_a   1.000
_cell.length_b   1.000
_cell.length_c   1.000
_cell.angle_alpha   90.00
_cell.angle_beta   90.00
_cell.angle_gamma   90.00
#
_symmetry.space_group_name_H-M   'P 1'
#
loop_
_entity.id
_entity.type
_entity.pdbx_description
1 polymer ?
#
loop_
_entity_poly.entity_id
_entity_poly.type
_entity_poly.pdbx_seq_one_letter_code
_entity_poly.pdbx_strand_id
1 'polypeptide(L)'
;MNKNPVILNFNDTLLHQSDVDLLNGPHWLNDNIITFYFEYLEKVAYLGEKNLLFISPEVVQCLKATKASELSVFLDPLAAKQRKFVFLALNNCEIMDKAGGSHWSLLVYSQPEETFYHFDSLKGTNYKQAAKLCGKLLKYLNPNGTGDFIENDALQQNNSYDCGVFVLCHVDLLANYSLQNNRISGCGWTTQEYVKSKRSSILHIIKNLQSKGY
;
A
#
# COMPACT_ATOMS: atom_id res chain seq x y z
N MET A 1 28.37 3.89 19.83
CA MET A 1 27.00 3.38 19.88
C MET A 1 26.33 3.66 18.55
N ASN A 2 25.68 2.68 17.94
CA ASN A 2 24.95 2.90 16.69
C ASN A 2 23.80 3.86 16.99
N LYS A 3 23.80 5.03 16.36
CA LYS A 3 22.79 6.09 16.62
C LYS A 3 21.39 5.72 16.11
N ASN A 4 21.28 4.67 15.29
CA ASN A 4 20.02 4.19 14.71
C ASN A 4 20.00 2.66 14.74
N PRO A 5 19.71 2.03 15.89
CA PRO A 5 19.72 0.58 16.02
C PRO A 5 18.60 -0.07 15.21
N VAL A 6 18.83 -1.30 14.79
CA VAL A 6 17.79 -2.17 14.24
C VAL A 6 16.83 -2.55 15.36
N ILE A 7 15.54 -2.35 15.13
CA ILE A 7 14.46 -2.65 16.07
C ILE A 7 13.75 -3.95 15.71
N LEU A 8 13.60 -4.22 14.43
CA LEU A 8 12.95 -5.44 13.95
C LEU A 8 13.58 -5.87 12.62
N ASN A 9 13.85 -7.17 12.48
CA ASN A 9 14.19 -7.81 11.21
C ASN A 9 13.06 -8.79 10.87
N PHE A 10 12.18 -8.40 9.95
CA PHE A 10 10.98 -9.18 9.63
C PHE A 10 10.92 -9.44 8.12
N ASN A 11 11.11 -10.71 7.74
CA ASN A 11 11.23 -11.15 6.34
C ASN A 11 12.24 -10.30 5.54
N ASP A 12 11.77 -9.51 4.58
CA ASP A 12 12.59 -8.66 3.73
C ASP A 12 12.74 -7.22 4.26
N THR A 13 12.01 -6.87 5.34
CA THR A 13 12.01 -5.51 5.92
C THR A 13 12.88 -5.42 7.17
N LEU A 14 13.75 -4.42 7.20
CA LEU A 14 14.58 -4.07 8.33
C LEU A 14 14.13 -2.71 8.90
N LEU A 15 13.49 -2.72 10.08
CA LEU A 15 13.07 -1.49 10.74
C LEU A 15 14.15 -1.01 11.72
N HIS A 16 14.52 0.24 11.56
CA HIS A 16 15.38 0.96 12.48
C HIS A 16 14.59 1.80 13.49
N GLN A 17 15.24 2.26 14.54
CA GLN A 17 14.62 3.13 15.54
C GLN A 17 14.00 4.37 14.89
N SER A 18 14.67 4.98 13.91
CA SER A 18 14.15 6.14 13.18
C SER A 18 12.84 5.88 12.46
N ASP A 19 12.61 4.65 11.97
CA ASP A 19 11.36 4.28 11.31
C ASP A 19 10.24 4.15 12.36
N VAL A 20 10.54 3.48 13.46
CA VAL A 20 9.59 3.29 14.58
C VAL A 20 9.21 4.61 15.23
N ASP A 21 10.13 5.55 15.32
CA ASP A 21 9.89 6.89 15.88
C ASP A 21 8.83 7.65 15.09
N LEU A 22 8.68 7.40 13.77
CA LEU A 22 7.62 8.00 12.95
C LEU A 22 6.21 7.62 13.42
N LEU A 23 6.06 6.51 14.14
CA LEU A 23 4.79 6.06 14.70
C LEU A 23 4.42 6.77 16.02
N ASN A 24 5.37 7.45 16.66
CA ASN A 24 5.17 8.08 17.97
C ASN A 24 4.67 9.54 17.91
N GLY A 25 4.41 10.08 16.73
CA GLY A 25 4.03 11.48 16.64
C GLY A 25 3.40 11.87 15.33
N PRO A 26 3.22 13.18 15.12
CA PRO A 26 2.65 13.71 13.88
C PRO A 26 3.71 13.71 12.76
N HIS A 27 4.18 12.53 12.38
CA HIS A 27 5.21 12.36 11.37
C HIS A 27 4.64 11.66 10.14
N TRP A 28 5.18 11.96 8.98
CA TRP A 28 4.91 11.20 7.76
C TRP A 28 5.45 9.78 7.90
N LEU A 29 4.66 8.79 7.52
CA LEU A 29 5.17 7.43 7.39
C LEU A 29 6.07 7.36 6.15
N ASN A 30 7.20 6.68 6.30
CA ASN A 30 8.09 6.37 5.19
C ASN A 30 7.70 5.04 4.52
N ASP A 31 8.39 4.73 3.44
CA ASP A 31 8.27 3.49 2.68
C ASP A 31 8.53 2.25 3.57
N ASN A 32 9.55 2.27 4.43
CA ASN A 32 9.86 1.14 5.31
C ASN A 32 8.68 0.72 6.20
N ILE A 33 7.97 1.66 6.81
CA ILE A 33 6.80 1.34 7.64
C ILE A 33 5.66 0.78 6.80
N ILE A 34 5.43 1.31 5.60
CA ILE A 34 4.37 0.82 4.71
C ILE A 34 4.73 -0.59 4.19
N THR A 35 5.98 -0.81 3.78
CA THR A 35 6.50 -2.10 3.33
C THR A 35 6.38 -3.14 4.43
N PHE A 36 6.86 -2.82 5.64
CA PHE A 36 6.71 -3.69 6.80
C PHE A 36 5.24 -4.09 7.03
N TYR A 37 4.34 -3.13 6.96
CA TYR A 37 2.92 -3.42 7.21
C TYR A 37 2.31 -4.32 6.13
N PHE A 38 2.67 -4.12 4.86
CA PHE A 38 2.26 -4.98 3.75
C PHE A 38 2.80 -6.40 3.91
N GLU A 39 4.06 -6.56 4.31
CA GLU A 39 4.62 -7.88 4.64
C GLU A 39 3.91 -8.54 5.82
N TYR A 40 3.60 -7.76 6.86
CA TYR A 40 2.83 -8.27 7.99
C TYR A 40 1.45 -8.79 7.54
N LEU A 41 0.76 -8.06 6.67
CA LEU A 41 -0.52 -8.53 6.12
C LEU A 41 -0.33 -9.84 5.36
N GLU A 42 0.67 -9.94 4.50
CA GLU A 42 0.92 -11.12 3.69
C GLU A 42 1.37 -12.34 4.51
N LYS A 43 2.32 -12.13 5.43
CA LYS A 43 3.00 -13.23 6.14
C LYS A 43 2.32 -13.64 7.45
N VAL A 44 1.43 -12.80 7.99
CA VAL A 44 0.79 -13.05 9.30
C VAL A 44 -0.72 -12.95 9.22
N ALA A 45 -1.26 -11.77 8.83
CA ALA A 45 -2.70 -11.53 8.90
C ALA A 45 -3.49 -12.35 7.87
N TYR A 46 -2.96 -12.48 6.66
CA TYR A 46 -3.54 -13.22 5.54
C TYR A 46 -2.64 -14.37 5.08
N LEU A 47 -1.95 -15.01 6.01
CA LEU A 47 -1.03 -16.11 5.71
C LEU A 47 -1.73 -17.21 4.90
N GLY A 48 -1.17 -17.51 3.71
CA GLY A 48 -1.71 -18.52 2.80
C GLY A 48 -2.84 -18.03 1.90
N GLU A 49 -3.32 -16.79 2.04
CA GLU A 49 -4.31 -16.21 1.13
C GLU A 49 -3.68 -15.89 -0.22
N LYS A 50 -4.22 -16.50 -1.30
CA LYS A 50 -3.66 -16.39 -2.64
C LYS A 50 -4.37 -15.35 -3.52
N ASN A 51 -5.49 -14.81 -3.07
CA ASN A 51 -6.25 -13.81 -3.83
C ASN A 51 -5.72 -12.39 -3.64
N LEU A 52 -5.00 -12.12 -2.55
CA LEU A 52 -4.44 -10.81 -2.23
C LEU A 52 -2.98 -10.72 -2.68
N LEU A 53 -2.58 -9.54 -3.14
CA LEU A 53 -1.20 -9.15 -3.37
C LEU A 53 -0.98 -7.74 -2.85
N PHE A 54 0.03 -7.57 -2.01
CA PHE A 54 0.44 -6.27 -1.48
C PHE A 54 1.78 -5.90 -2.10
N ILE A 55 1.79 -4.86 -2.95
CA ILE A 55 3.00 -4.40 -3.66
C ILE A 55 3.60 -3.23 -2.90
N SER A 56 4.84 -3.40 -2.46
CA SER A 56 5.56 -2.41 -1.67
C SER A 56 5.77 -1.08 -2.42
N PRO A 57 5.92 0.04 -1.70
CA PRO A 57 6.18 1.35 -2.28
C PRO A 57 7.36 1.38 -3.26
N GLU A 58 8.44 0.66 -2.96
CA GLU A 58 9.65 0.60 -3.79
C GLU A 58 9.35 -0.04 -5.15
N VAL A 59 8.62 -1.16 -5.14
CA VAL A 59 8.20 -1.83 -6.38
C VAL A 59 7.23 -0.94 -7.15
N VAL A 60 6.28 -0.27 -6.49
CA VAL A 60 5.38 0.70 -7.14
C VAL A 60 6.17 1.83 -7.80
N GLN A 61 7.22 2.34 -7.14
CA GLN A 61 8.09 3.36 -7.72
C GLN A 61 8.81 2.85 -8.98
N CYS A 62 9.32 1.63 -8.96
CA CYS A 62 9.89 0.99 -10.16
C CYS A 62 8.86 0.86 -11.28
N LEU A 63 7.64 0.41 -10.97
CA LEU A 63 6.55 0.29 -11.96
C LEU A 63 6.18 1.63 -12.61
N LYS A 64 6.22 2.74 -11.86
CA LYS A 64 5.99 4.09 -12.40
C LYS A 64 7.00 4.48 -13.47
N ALA A 65 8.27 4.10 -13.29
CA ALA A 65 9.34 4.42 -14.25
C ALA A 65 9.42 3.44 -15.42
N THR A 66 9.07 2.19 -15.20
CA THR A 66 9.21 1.09 -16.17
C THR A 66 8.24 1.28 -17.34
N LYS A 67 8.68 0.90 -18.56
CA LYS A 67 7.79 0.86 -19.73
C LYS A 67 6.74 -0.23 -19.57
N ALA A 68 5.55 -0.03 -20.16
CA ALA A 68 4.46 -1.00 -20.07
C ALA A 68 4.85 -2.39 -20.59
N SER A 69 5.73 -2.49 -21.58
CA SER A 69 6.24 -3.76 -22.13
C SER A 69 7.18 -4.53 -21.20
N GLU A 70 7.68 -3.90 -20.16
CA GLU A 70 8.71 -4.46 -19.26
C GLU A 70 8.17 -4.72 -17.84
N LEU A 71 6.87 -4.49 -17.61
CA LEU A 71 6.24 -4.67 -16.29
C LEU A 71 6.32 -6.12 -15.79
N SER A 72 6.36 -7.09 -16.70
CA SER A 72 6.49 -8.52 -16.38
C SER A 72 7.73 -8.82 -15.52
N VAL A 73 8.83 -8.08 -15.69
CA VAL A 73 10.05 -8.24 -14.88
C VAL A 73 9.78 -8.13 -13.38
N PHE A 74 8.88 -7.22 -12.99
CA PHE A 74 8.51 -6.99 -11.58
C PHE A 74 7.28 -7.79 -11.14
N LEU A 75 6.32 -8.01 -12.03
CA LEU A 75 5.00 -8.51 -11.67
C LEU A 75 4.84 -10.02 -11.86
N ASP A 76 5.59 -10.67 -12.78
CA ASP A 76 5.54 -12.11 -12.96
C ASP A 76 6.09 -12.86 -11.74
N PRO A 77 7.22 -12.44 -11.09
CA PRO A 77 7.68 -13.08 -9.86
C PRO A 77 6.67 -13.01 -8.71
N LEU A 78 5.81 -11.99 -8.68
CA LEU A 78 4.75 -11.82 -7.68
C LEU A 78 3.46 -12.57 -8.05
N ALA A 79 3.43 -13.23 -9.22
CA ALA A 79 2.24 -13.88 -9.76
C ALA A 79 1.01 -12.94 -9.83
N ALA A 80 1.23 -11.66 -10.21
CA ALA A 80 0.23 -10.61 -10.10
C ALA A 80 -1.04 -10.90 -10.94
N LYS A 81 -0.91 -11.54 -12.10
CA LYS A 81 -2.05 -11.94 -12.96
C LYS A 81 -2.96 -13.00 -12.34
N GLN A 82 -2.45 -13.75 -11.36
CA GLN A 82 -3.19 -14.80 -10.66
C GLN A 82 -3.91 -14.28 -9.42
N ARG A 83 -3.70 -12.99 -9.07
CA ARG A 83 -4.30 -12.37 -7.89
C ARG A 83 -5.63 -11.70 -8.23
N LYS A 84 -6.62 -11.90 -7.37
CA LYS A 84 -7.92 -11.21 -7.54
C LYS A 84 -7.84 -9.74 -7.17
N PHE A 85 -7.07 -9.41 -6.14
CA PHE A 85 -6.96 -8.05 -5.62
C PHE A 85 -5.49 -7.69 -5.42
N VAL A 86 -5.06 -6.59 -6.06
CA VAL A 86 -3.69 -6.09 -5.99
C VAL A 86 -3.68 -4.70 -5.38
N PHE A 87 -3.00 -4.55 -4.24
CA PHE A 87 -2.90 -3.32 -3.45
C PHE A 87 -1.54 -2.67 -3.70
N LEU A 88 -1.53 -1.39 -4.07
CA LEU A 88 -0.32 -0.65 -4.40
C LEU A 88 -0.29 0.67 -3.61
N ALA A 89 0.71 0.82 -2.73
CA ALA A 89 0.95 2.09 -2.04
C ALA A 89 1.66 3.06 -3.00
N LEU A 90 0.97 4.13 -3.37
CA LEU A 90 1.41 5.09 -4.39
C LEU A 90 1.92 6.38 -3.73
N ASN A 91 3.16 6.74 -4.00
CA ASN A 91 3.75 8.03 -3.67
C ASN A 91 3.76 8.95 -4.89
N ASN A 92 3.64 10.27 -4.68
CA ASN A 92 3.66 11.27 -5.76
C ASN A 92 5.08 11.63 -6.24
N CYS A 93 6.14 11.03 -5.70
CA CYS A 93 7.51 11.26 -6.17
C CYS A 93 7.65 10.85 -7.63
N GLU A 94 8.13 11.75 -8.48
CA GLU A 94 8.42 11.49 -9.90
C GLU A 94 9.91 11.23 -10.15
N ILE A 95 10.76 11.46 -9.15
CA ILE A 95 12.22 11.33 -9.25
C ILE A 95 12.60 9.92 -8.80
N MET A 96 13.33 9.18 -9.64
CA MET A 96 13.70 7.79 -9.35
C MET A 96 14.89 7.65 -8.39
N ASP A 97 15.85 8.56 -8.48
CA ASP A 97 17.17 8.41 -7.84
C ASP A 97 17.28 9.15 -6.50
N LYS A 98 16.17 9.68 -5.99
CA LYS A 98 16.13 10.43 -4.73
C LYS A 98 14.91 10.07 -3.92
N ALA A 99 15.10 9.95 -2.62
CA ALA A 99 13.98 9.98 -1.69
C ALA A 99 13.18 11.28 -1.92
N GLY A 100 11.87 11.18 -1.93
CA GLY A 100 11.02 12.33 -2.21
C GLY A 100 9.54 11.99 -2.18
N GLY A 101 8.77 12.96 -2.67
CA GLY A 101 7.32 12.90 -2.58
C GLY A 101 6.81 13.47 -1.26
N SER A 102 5.56 13.83 -1.26
CA SER A 102 4.90 14.52 -0.14
C SER A 102 3.53 13.94 0.18
N HIS A 103 3.12 12.89 -0.54
CA HIS A 103 1.79 12.33 -0.37
C HIS A 103 1.72 10.86 -0.74
N TRP A 104 0.97 10.11 0.07
CA TRP A 104 0.64 8.70 -0.12
C TRP A 104 -0.84 8.51 -0.45
N SER A 105 -1.14 7.63 -1.38
CA SER A 105 -2.49 7.16 -1.69
C SER A 105 -2.49 5.67 -1.99
N LEU A 106 -3.65 5.04 -2.03
CA LEU A 106 -3.79 3.62 -2.32
C LEU A 106 -4.45 3.41 -3.69
N LEU A 107 -3.80 2.63 -4.54
CA LEU A 107 -4.37 2.13 -5.79
C LEU A 107 -4.66 0.63 -5.63
N VAL A 108 -5.87 0.17 -5.95
CA VAL A 108 -6.30 -1.22 -5.83
C VAL A 108 -6.85 -1.72 -7.14
N TYR A 109 -6.31 -2.82 -7.66
CA TYR A 109 -6.90 -3.54 -8.78
C TYR A 109 -7.83 -4.63 -8.28
N SER A 110 -9.04 -4.67 -8.81
CA SER A 110 -10.01 -5.75 -8.65
C SER A 110 -10.14 -6.51 -9.97
N GLN A 111 -9.59 -7.72 -10.00
CA GLN A 111 -9.70 -8.59 -11.18
C GLN A 111 -11.14 -9.00 -11.46
N PRO A 112 -12.00 -9.31 -10.46
CA PRO A 112 -13.40 -9.65 -10.73
C PRO A 112 -14.23 -8.50 -11.32
N GLU A 113 -13.81 -7.26 -11.09
CA GLU A 113 -14.48 -6.05 -11.60
C GLU A 113 -13.72 -5.43 -12.78
N GLU A 114 -12.55 -5.98 -13.13
CA GLU A 114 -11.62 -5.44 -14.16
C GLU A 114 -11.31 -3.94 -13.96
N THR A 115 -11.33 -3.47 -12.70
CA THR A 115 -11.35 -2.06 -12.33
C THR A 115 -10.23 -1.72 -11.36
N PHE A 116 -9.58 -0.58 -11.59
CA PHE A 116 -8.74 0.08 -10.61
C PHE A 116 -9.53 1.09 -9.79
N TYR A 117 -9.40 1.01 -8.47
CA TYR A 117 -9.95 1.95 -7.50
C TYR A 117 -8.82 2.74 -6.86
N HIS A 118 -8.93 4.05 -6.85
CA HIS A 118 -7.97 4.94 -6.21
C HIS A 118 -8.58 5.59 -4.97
N PHE A 119 -7.88 5.46 -3.84
CA PHE A 119 -8.30 6.01 -2.54
C PHE A 119 -7.27 7.04 -2.10
N ASP A 120 -7.66 8.29 -2.10
CA ASP A 120 -6.80 9.43 -1.77
C ASP A 120 -7.41 10.24 -0.62
N SER A 121 -6.71 10.26 0.53
CA SER A 121 -7.14 11.03 1.72
C SER A 121 -6.95 12.54 1.59
N LEU A 122 -6.33 13.00 0.50
CA LEU A 122 -6.27 14.40 0.07
C LEU A 122 -6.67 14.47 -1.40
N LYS A 123 -7.98 14.45 -1.62
CA LYS A 123 -8.65 14.22 -2.92
C LYS A 123 -7.95 14.91 -4.10
N GLY A 124 -7.59 14.12 -5.08
CA GLY A 124 -7.01 14.58 -6.34
C GLY A 124 -5.50 14.83 -6.32
N THR A 125 -4.83 14.74 -5.17
CA THR A 125 -3.38 15.01 -5.07
C THR A 125 -2.58 14.01 -5.91
N ASN A 126 -2.89 12.73 -5.85
CA ASN A 126 -2.20 11.67 -6.59
C ASN A 126 -2.96 11.19 -7.84
N TYR A 127 -4.06 11.83 -8.22
CA TYR A 127 -4.91 11.39 -9.33
C TYR A 127 -4.14 11.14 -10.64
N LYS A 128 -3.29 12.10 -11.04
CA LYS A 128 -2.51 12.00 -12.30
C LYS A 128 -1.56 10.81 -12.28
N GLN A 129 -0.85 10.61 -11.18
CA GLN A 129 0.08 9.49 -10.99
C GLN A 129 -0.66 8.16 -10.98
N ALA A 130 -1.79 8.08 -10.27
CA ALA A 130 -2.63 6.89 -10.21
C ALA A 130 -3.20 6.52 -11.59
N ALA A 131 -3.79 7.46 -12.31
CA ALA A 131 -4.33 7.23 -13.64
C ALA A 131 -3.25 6.80 -14.65
N LYS A 132 -2.06 7.43 -14.60
CA LYS A 132 -0.93 7.06 -15.46
C LYS A 132 -0.44 5.64 -15.17
N LEU A 133 -0.30 5.27 -13.90
CA LEU A 133 0.11 3.92 -13.50
C LEU A 133 -0.95 2.89 -13.87
N CYS A 134 -2.23 3.18 -13.60
CA CYS A 134 -3.36 2.35 -14.00
C CYS A 134 -3.33 2.02 -15.49
N GLY A 135 -3.17 3.01 -16.37
CA GLY A 135 -3.12 2.79 -17.82
C GLY A 135 -1.99 1.87 -18.30
N LYS A 136 -0.88 1.80 -17.53
CA LYS A 136 0.20 0.81 -17.77
C LYS A 136 -0.19 -0.57 -17.25
N LEU A 137 -0.68 -0.65 -16.02
CA LEU A 137 -0.97 -1.91 -15.34
C LEU A 137 -2.15 -2.64 -15.96
N LEU A 138 -3.18 -1.93 -16.46
CA LEU A 138 -4.31 -2.54 -17.16
C LEU A 138 -3.85 -3.35 -18.37
N LYS A 139 -2.92 -2.82 -19.16
CA LYS A 139 -2.37 -3.54 -20.33
C LYS A 139 -1.65 -4.84 -19.96
N TYR A 140 -1.12 -4.92 -18.74
CA TYR A 140 -0.44 -6.11 -18.25
C TYR A 140 -1.41 -7.07 -17.56
N LEU A 141 -2.27 -6.58 -16.66
CA LEU A 141 -3.17 -7.40 -15.84
C LEU A 141 -4.40 -7.90 -16.61
N ASN A 142 -4.92 -7.07 -17.52
CA ASN A 142 -6.11 -7.35 -18.32
C ASN A 142 -5.89 -6.98 -19.80
N PRO A 143 -5.02 -7.70 -20.53
CA PRO A 143 -4.61 -7.32 -21.89
C PRO A 143 -5.75 -7.36 -22.92
N ASN A 144 -6.81 -8.12 -22.66
CA ASN A 144 -7.97 -8.28 -23.55
C ASN A 144 -9.20 -7.49 -23.11
N GLY A 145 -9.13 -6.84 -21.93
CA GLY A 145 -10.24 -6.08 -21.36
C GLY A 145 -10.10 -4.58 -21.55
N THR A 146 -11.18 -3.87 -21.38
CA THR A 146 -11.22 -2.41 -21.42
C THR A 146 -10.86 -1.76 -20.10
N GLY A 147 -11.10 -2.45 -18.98
CA GLY A 147 -10.79 -2.05 -17.62
C GLY A 147 -11.06 -0.58 -17.27
N ASP A 148 -11.56 -0.31 -16.08
CA ASP A 148 -11.90 1.03 -15.64
C ASP A 148 -10.92 1.57 -14.59
N PHE A 149 -10.88 2.90 -14.43
CA PHE A 149 -10.23 3.60 -13.35
C PHE A 149 -11.22 4.51 -12.63
N ILE A 150 -11.43 4.26 -11.36
CA ILE A 150 -12.39 4.99 -10.53
C ILE A 150 -11.64 5.70 -9.39
N GLU A 151 -11.72 7.05 -9.38
CA GLU A 151 -11.36 7.84 -8.20
C GLU A 151 -12.47 7.66 -7.17
N ASN A 152 -12.19 6.86 -6.13
CA ASN A 152 -13.20 6.54 -5.13
C ASN A 152 -13.26 7.63 -4.05
N ASP A 153 -14.45 7.91 -3.55
CA ASP A 153 -14.57 8.77 -2.38
C ASP A 153 -13.97 8.07 -1.16
N ALA A 154 -13.20 8.80 -0.39
CA ALA A 154 -12.50 8.33 0.80
C ALA A 154 -12.63 9.36 1.93
N LEU A 155 -12.51 8.88 3.17
CA LEU A 155 -12.40 9.76 4.32
C LEU A 155 -11.19 10.69 4.13
N GLN A 156 -11.42 12.00 4.27
CA GLN A 156 -10.39 12.99 4.03
C GLN A 156 -9.59 13.28 5.31
N GLN A 157 -8.26 13.37 5.16
CA GLN A 157 -7.38 13.80 6.25
C GLN A 157 -7.57 15.29 6.56
N ASN A 158 -7.39 15.65 7.82
CA ASN A 158 -7.46 17.04 8.29
C ASN A 158 -6.11 17.58 8.75
N ASN A 159 -5.03 16.89 8.41
CA ASN A 159 -3.64 17.26 8.73
C ASN A 159 -2.74 16.95 7.53
N SER A 160 -1.46 17.28 7.62
CA SER A 160 -0.49 17.13 6.52
C SER A 160 0.37 15.87 6.61
N TYR A 161 0.17 14.98 7.59
CA TYR A 161 1.12 13.89 7.88
C TYR A 161 0.50 12.48 7.94
N ASP A 162 -0.81 12.32 7.92
CA ASP A 162 -1.46 11.00 8.09
C ASP A 162 -1.77 10.26 6.78
N CYS A 163 -1.39 10.79 5.61
CA CYS A 163 -1.69 10.14 4.33
C CYS A 163 -1.26 8.65 4.28
N GLY A 164 -0.05 8.33 4.76
CA GLY A 164 0.41 6.95 4.87
C GLY A 164 -0.43 6.12 5.85
N VAL A 165 -0.90 6.70 6.94
CA VAL A 165 -1.82 6.04 7.88
C VAL A 165 -3.14 5.71 7.21
N PHE A 166 -3.70 6.64 6.43
CA PHE A 166 -4.91 6.40 5.64
C PHE A 166 -4.75 5.26 4.64
N VAL A 167 -3.59 5.18 3.95
CA VAL A 167 -3.29 4.04 3.07
C VAL A 167 -3.42 2.73 3.83
N LEU A 168 -2.79 2.60 5.00
CA LEU A 168 -2.82 1.36 5.79
C LEU A 168 -4.22 1.04 6.32
N CYS A 169 -5.02 2.05 6.71
CA CYS A 169 -6.41 1.85 7.12
C CYS A 169 -7.29 1.38 5.97
N HIS A 170 -7.13 1.95 4.77
CA HIS A 170 -7.87 1.51 3.60
C HIS A 170 -7.49 0.08 3.18
N VAL A 171 -6.20 -0.27 3.25
CA VAL A 171 -5.76 -1.64 2.94
C VAL A 171 -6.44 -2.67 3.84
N ASP A 172 -6.49 -2.44 5.15
CA ASP A 172 -7.16 -3.37 6.08
C ASP A 172 -8.65 -3.55 5.74
N LEU A 173 -9.33 -2.42 5.56
CA LEU A 173 -10.75 -2.43 5.26
C LEU A 173 -11.05 -3.16 3.95
N LEU A 174 -10.32 -2.79 2.88
CA LEU A 174 -10.55 -3.30 1.54
C LEU A 174 -10.10 -4.75 1.38
N ALA A 175 -8.99 -5.17 2.00
CA ALA A 175 -8.57 -6.57 1.96
C ALA A 175 -9.59 -7.49 2.61
N ASN A 176 -10.07 -7.13 3.81
CA ASN A 176 -11.11 -7.90 4.48
C ASN A 176 -12.42 -7.92 3.68
N TYR A 177 -12.88 -6.76 3.20
CA TYR A 177 -14.11 -6.64 2.42
C TYR A 177 -14.06 -7.43 1.11
N SER A 178 -12.94 -7.34 0.39
CA SER A 178 -12.76 -8.01 -0.90
C SER A 178 -12.81 -9.55 -0.80
N LEU A 179 -12.25 -10.10 0.26
CA LEU A 179 -12.32 -11.54 0.51
C LEU A 179 -13.74 -12.02 0.81
N GLN A 180 -14.55 -11.21 1.51
CA GLN A 180 -15.92 -11.55 1.86
C GLN A 180 -16.88 -11.36 0.69
N ASN A 181 -16.66 -10.35 -0.15
CA ASN A 181 -17.61 -9.90 -1.17
C ASN A 181 -17.16 -10.15 -2.61
N ASN A 182 -15.92 -10.60 -2.83
CA ASN A 182 -15.28 -10.78 -4.15
C ASN A 182 -15.35 -9.53 -5.03
N ARG A 183 -15.26 -8.34 -4.42
CA ARG A 183 -15.29 -7.02 -5.09
C ARG A 183 -14.73 -5.94 -4.17
N ILE A 184 -14.41 -4.78 -4.74
CA ILE A 184 -14.03 -3.54 -4.04
C ILE A 184 -15.19 -2.56 -4.00
N SER A 185 -16.00 -2.50 -5.05
CA SER A 185 -17.17 -1.61 -5.12
C SER A 185 -18.13 -1.85 -3.97
N GLY A 186 -18.69 -0.77 -3.42
CA GLY A 186 -19.62 -0.81 -2.31
C GLY A 186 -18.98 -1.04 -0.94
N CYS A 187 -17.64 -1.06 -0.84
CA CYS A 187 -16.98 -1.02 0.45
C CYS A 187 -17.27 0.31 1.16
N GLY A 188 -17.54 0.24 2.44
CA GLY A 188 -17.69 1.44 3.27
C GLY A 188 -16.39 2.22 3.46
N TRP A 189 -16.44 3.24 4.31
CA TRP A 189 -15.28 4.08 4.62
C TRP A 189 -14.64 3.69 5.94
N THR A 190 -13.33 3.95 6.05
CA THR A 190 -12.65 3.93 7.34
C THR A 190 -13.19 5.03 8.27
N THR A 191 -12.95 4.93 9.57
CA THR A 191 -13.40 5.93 10.55
C THR A 191 -12.23 6.73 11.09
N GLN A 192 -12.50 7.96 11.58
CA GLN A 192 -11.48 8.77 12.24
C GLN A 192 -10.88 8.11 13.49
N GLU A 193 -11.68 7.33 14.22
CA GLU A 193 -11.20 6.58 15.40
C GLU A 193 -10.22 5.49 15.00
N TYR A 194 -10.52 4.76 13.91
CA TYR A 194 -9.62 3.75 13.40
C TYR A 194 -8.29 4.35 12.92
N VAL A 195 -8.34 5.47 12.19
CA VAL A 195 -7.14 6.21 11.76
C VAL A 195 -6.29 6.64 12.97
N LYS A 196 -6.92 7.22 14.00
CA LYS A 196 -6.21 7.65 15.24
C LYS A 196 -5.53 6.49 15.96
N SER A 197 -6.13 5.31 15.96
CA SER A 197 -5.58 4.12 16.64
C SER A 197 -4.49 3.40 15.83
N LYS A 198 -4.35 3.68 14.54
CA LYS A 198 -3.53 2.87 13.63
C LYS A 198 -2.05 2.85 14.01
N ARG A 199 -1.48 4.01 14.35
CA ARG A 199 -0.06 4.12 14.74
C ARG A 199 0.26 3.25 15.96
N SER A 200 -0.59 3.30 16.99
CA SER A 200 -0.44 2.46 18.19
C SER A 200 -0.63 0.96 17.89
N SER A 201 -1.54 0.62 16.99
CA SER A 201 -1.71 -0.76 16.52
C SER A 201 -0.45 -1.29 15.84
N ILE A 202 0.19 -0.52 14.97
CA ILE A 202 1.44 -0.91 14.31
C ILE A 202 2.56 -1.08 15.33
N LEU A 203 2.70 -0.15 16.29
CA LEU A 203 3.67 -0.30 17.38
C LEU A 203 3.46 -1.57 18.20
N HIS A 204 2.21 -1.94 18.45
CA HIS A 204 1.88 -3.18 19.14
C HIS A 204 2.28 -4.42 18.32
N ILE A 205 2.03 -4.41 17.00
CA ILE A 205 2.46 -5.47 16.08
C ILE A 205 3.99 -5.63 16.13
N ILE A 206 4.75 -4.54 16.02
CA ILE A 206 6.21 -4.55 16.07
C ILE A 206 6.69 -5.20 17.38
N LYS A 207 6.17 -4.77 18.53
CA LYS A 207 6.52 -5.33 19.85
C LYS A 207 6.21 -6.82 19.94
N ASN A 208 5.07 -7.24 19.40
CA ASN A 208 4.69 -8.66 19.42
C ASN A 208 5.61 -9.52 18.54
N LEU A 209 6.06 -9.01 17.40
CA LEU A 209 7.01 -9.71 16.54
C LEU A 209 8.38 -9.79 17.19
N GLN A 210 8.88 -8.71 17.80
CA GLN A 210 10.12 -8.74 18.59
C GLN A 210 10.09 -9.81 19.70
N SER A 211 8.96 -9.93 20.41
CA SER A 211 8.81 -10.94 21.48
C SER A 211 8.84 -12.39 20.95
N LYS A 212 8.61 -12.58 19.66
CA LYS A 212 8.68 -13.88 18.97
C LYS A 212 10.05 -14.16 18.33
N GLY A 213 11.01 -13.24 18.47
CA GLY A 213 12.39 -13.42 18.00
C GLY A 213 12.68 -12.95 16.57
N TYR A 214 11.80 -12.12 16.02
CA TYR A 214 12.07 -11.41 14.76
C TYR A 214 12.98 -10.20 14.98
#